data_8cfaed5ba2dfb09ee0e9965b4b95f68c
#
_entry.id   8cfaed5ba2dfb09ee0e9965b4b95f68c
#
_cell.length_a   1.000
_cell.length_b   1.000
_cell.length_c   1.000
_cell.angle_alpha   90.00
_cell.angle_beta   90.00
_cell.angle_gamma   90.00
#
_symmetry.space_group_name_H-M   'P 1'
#
loop_
_entity.id
_entity.type
_entity.pdbx_description
1 polymer ?
#
loop_
_entity_poly.entity_id
_entity_poly.type
_entity_poly.pdbx_seq_one_letter_code
_entity_poly.pdbx_strand_id
1 'polypeptide(L)'
;MALMMAVVTLTANAQEKTTKWYDNIKFSGYSMLQYQFEDKEGGKHNEFNLRLGRFILDGKIGDFDWRAQIQATNAKGPGEPTVQLVDLYTEWRKYPEFKIRVGQFKRAFTFENPTNPITQGWYSYAMVINNLSGFGDRTGEKSSGGRDIGLQIQGDLLKNVSGRNLLHYQVGVYNGEGINTKDKDNRKDIIGGLWVMPIEGLRIGAFGWTGSRDGIGEKNRYALSAEYDKDEYTFRTEYLHSQGMGANATLGNKADGWYVFGIVPVIKSKLHAKARYQTYRDNKEWNRAKTMYEIGVNYYFTKNLQLNLEYGRVNDRTIANPDKHNYNLVDAQLDFRF
;
A
#
# COMPACT_ATOMS: atom_id res chain seq x y z
N MET A 1 0.73 -23.44 80.95
CA MET A 1 -0.34 -23.20 79.99
C MET A 1 0.25 -22.40 78.81
N ALA A 2 0.70 -23.09 77.77
CA ALA A 2 1.37 -22.49 76.61
C ALA A 2 0.38 -22.46 75.41
N LEU A 3 0.09 -21.25 74.92
CA LEU A 3 -0.77 -21.04 73.79
C LEU A 3 0.08 -21.14 72.52
N MET A 4 -0.15 -22.19 71.76
CA MET A 4 0.47 -22.37 70.44
C MET A 4 -0.32 -21.53 69.39
N MET A 5 0.27 -20.45 68.90
CA MET A 5 -0.23 -19.73 67.74
C MET A 5 0.24 -20.46 66.49
N ALA A 6 -0.70 -21.07 65.75
CA ALA A 6 -0.46 -21.61 64.44
C ALA A 6 -0.50 -20.44 63.40
N VAL A 7 0.66 -20.13 62.84
CA VAL A 7 0.76 -19.22 61.68
C VAL A 7 0.42 -20.03 60.44
N VAL A 8 -0.77 -19.81 59.90
CA VAL A 8 -1.16 -20.32 58.57
C VAL A 8 -0.52 -19.41 57.53
N THR A 9 0.60 -19.84 56.97
CA THR A 9 1.16 -19.23 55.74
C THR A 9 0.30 -19.61 54.55
N LEU A 10 -0.54 -18.70 54.11
CA LEU A 10 -1.18 -18.76 52.81
C LEU A 10 -0.10 -18.56 51.73
N THR A 11 0.42 -19.65 51.19
CA THR A 11 1.14 -19.62 49.92
C THR A 11 0.13 -19.33 48.83
N ALA A 12 0.05 -18.07 48.38
CA ALA A 12 -0.61 -17.71 47.16
C ALA A 12 0.18 -18.38 45.99
N ASN A 13 -0.29 -19.52 45.54
CA ASN A 13 0.13 -20.08 44.26
C ASN A 13 -0.26 -19.06 43.21
N ALA A 14 0.68 -18.25 42.76
CA ALA A 14 0.56 -17.51 41.51
C ALA A 14 0.42 -18.57 40.42
N GLN A 15 -0.82 -18.79 39.98
CA GLN A 15 -1.11 -19.64 38.85
C GLN A 15 -0.39 -19.00 37.67
N GLU A 16 0.72 -19.58 37.21
CA GLU A 16 1.34 -19.18 35.95
C GLU A 16 0.26 -19.20 34.88
N LYS A 17 -0.04 -18.03 34.39
CA LYS A 17 -0.98 -17.86 33.26
C LYS A 17 -0.34 -18.56 32.09
N THR A 18 -0.68 -19.81 31.83
CA THR A 18 -0.23 -20.52 30.65
C THR A 18 -0.75 -19.75 29.44
N THR A 19 0.14 -18.99 28.79
CA THR A 19 -0.18 -18.22 27.59
C THR A 19 -0.60 -19.21 26.50
N LYS A 20 -1.88 -19.22 26.18
CA LYS A 20 -2.39 -20.08 25.14
C LYS A 20 -1.93 -19.52 23.78
N TRP A 21 -1.67 -20.39 22.82
CA TRP A 21 -1.17 -19.99 21.49
C TRP A 21 -2.02 -18.91 20.81
N TYR A 22 -3.32 -18.87 21.09
CA TYR A 22 -4.25 -17.88 20.53
C TYR A 22 -4.25 -16.52 21.26
N ASP A 23 -3.64 -16.41 22.44
CA ASP A 23 -3.49 -15.13 23.16
C ASP A 23 -2.58 -14.16 22.40
N ASN A 24 -1.77 -14.66 21.47
CA ASN A 24 -0.88 -13.89 20.60
C ASN A 24 -1.49 -13.57 19.23
N ILE A 25 -2.79 -13.87 19.02
CA ILE A 25 -3.49 -13.58 17.77
C ILE A 25 -4.30 -12.30 17.95
N LYS A 26 -4.05 -11.33 17.05
CA LYS A 26 -4.81 -10.09 16.95
C LYS A 26 -5.70 -10.13 15.72
N PHE A 27 -7.01 -10.07 15.92
CA PHE A 27 -7.97 -9.81 14.85
C PHE A 27 -8.17 -8.30 14.71
N SER A 28 -8.20 -7.81 13.47
CA SER A 28 -8.50 -6.43 13.12
C SER A 28 -9.05 -6.36 11.70
N GLY A 29 -9.58 -5.20 11.34
CA GLY A 29 -10.05 -5.03 9.99
C GLY A 29 -10.51 -3.61 9.72
N TYR A 30 -10.97 -3.40 8.49
CA TYR A 30 -11.56 -2.15 8.07
C TYR A 30 -12.42 -2.32 6.83
N SER A 31 -13.35 -1.39 6.63
CA SER A 31 -14.17 -1.29 5.42
C SER A 31 -14.18 0.12 4.90
N MET A 32 -14.29 0.25 3.58
CA MET A 32 -14.33 1.49 2.83
C MET A 32 -15.56 1.46 1.92
N LEU A 33 -16.56 2.25 2.28
CA LEU A 33 -17.81 2.44 1.55
C LEU A 33 -17.70 3.70 0.73
N GLN A 34 -17.95 3.64 -0.56
CA GLN A 34 -17.65 4.70 -1.50
C GLN A 34 -18.88 5.07 -2.33
N TYR A 35 -19.07 6.36 -2.55
CA TYR A 35 -19.86 6.89 -3.66
C TYR A 35 -18.91 7.61 -4.60
N GLN A 36 -18.96 7.27 -5.89
CA GLN A 36 -18.12 7.89 -6.90
C GLN A 36 -18.97 8.43 -8.04
N PHE A 37 -18.70 9.67 -8.43
CA PHE A 37 -19.25 10.31 -9.61
C PHE A 37 -18.12 10.71 -10.56
N GLU A 38 -18.28 10.40 -11.83
CA GLU A 38 -17.37 10.81 -12.91
C GLU A 38 -18.21 11.22 -14.12
N ASP A 39 -17.97 12.42 -14.67
CA ASP A 39 -18.67 12.92 -15.85
C ASP A 39 -17.95 12.60 -17.17
N LYS A 40 -16.98 11.65 -17.13
CA LYS A 40 -16.29 11.17 -18.32
C LYS A 40 -17.25 10.60 -19.34
N GLU A 41 -17.20 11.08 -20.58
CA GLU A 41 -18.07 10.58 -21.66
C GLU A 41 -17.74 9.12 -22.03
N GLY A 42 -18.79 8.32 -22.16
CA GLY A 42 -18.67 6.88 -22.46
C GLY A 42 -18.27 5.99 -21.28
N GLY A 43 -18.00 6.58 -20.11
CA GLY A 43 -17.60 5.87 -18.90
C GLY A 43 -18.14 6.53 -17.63
N LYS A 44 -19.35 7.11 -17.69
CA LYS A 44 -19.95 7.79 -16.53
C LYS A 44 -20.16 6.82 -15.41
N HIS A 45 -19.52 7.12 -14.29
CA HIS A 45 -19.77 6.44 -13.03
C HIS A 45 -20.65 7.33 -12.17
N ASN A 46 -21.69 6.75 -11.61
CA ASN A 46 -22.57 7.35 -10.60
C ASN A 46 -23.05 6.19 -9.76
N GLU A 47 -22.24 5.75 -8.82
CA GLU A 47 -22.45 4.48 -8.14
C GLU A 47 -22.01 4.47 -6.70
N PHE A 48 -22.66 3.62 -5.89
CA PHE A 48 -22.21 3.23 -4.58
C PHE A 48 -21.40 1.92 -4.67
N ASN A 49 -20.24 1.90 -4.03
CA ASN A 49 -19.31 0.80 -4.05
C ASN A 49 -18.94 0.32 -2.64
N LEU A 50 -18.86 -1.01 -2.48
CA LEU A 50 -18.01 -1.60 -1.46
C LEU A 50 -16.58 -1.61 -2.00
N ARG A 51 -15.84 -0.50 -1.83
CA ARG A 51 -14.50 -0.38 -2.37
C ARG A 51 -13.62 -1.53 -1.89
N LEU A 52 -13.60 -1.77 -0.59
CA LEU A 52 -13.03 -2.97 0.00
C LEU A 52 -13.42 -3.13 1.48
N GLY A 53 -13.49 -4.38 1.92
CA GLY A 53 -13.48 -4.78 3.32
C GLY A 53 -12.29 -5.70 3.56
N ARG A 54 -11.52 -5.49 4.63
CA ARG A 54 -10.37 -6.33 4.96
C ARG A 54 -10.49 -6.90 6.35
N PHE A 55 -10.17 -8.20 6.46
CA PHE A 55 -10.08 -8.94 7.70
C PHE A 55 -8.65 -9.42 7.85
N ILE A 56 -8.05 -9.13 8.99
CA ILE A 56 -6.61 -9.29 9.23
C ILE A 56 -6.43 -10.09 10.51
N LEU A 57 -5.64 -11.16 10.41
CA LEU A 57 -5.12 -11.89 11.54
C LEU A 57 -3.61 -11.70 11.59
N ASP A 58 -3.12 -11.14 12.69
CA ASP A 58 -1.70 -11.02 13.00
C ASP A 58 -1.36 -11.89 14.19
N GLY A 59 -0.21 -12.55 14.18
CA GLY A 59 0.23 -13.35 15.29
C GLY A 59 1.74 -13.48 15.38
N LYS A 60 2.19 -14.08 16.51
CA LYS A 60 3.58 -14.32 16.83
C LYS A 60 3.83 -15.74 17.27
N ILE A 61 4.96 -16.33 16.81
CA ILE A 61 5.46 -17.62 17.26
C ILE A 61 6.98 -17.48 17.45
N GLY A 62 7.44 -17.31 18.69
CA GLY A 62 8.85 -17.02 18.97
C GLY A 62 9.34 -15.75 18.27
N ASP A 63 10.40 -15.87 17.48
CA ASP A 63 10.97 -14.76 16.70
C ASP A 63 10.26 -14.49 15.38
N PHE A 64 9.17 -15.23 15.10
CA PHE A 64 8.40 -15.10 13.86
C PHE A 64 7.10 -14.34 14.07
N ASP A 65 6.86 -13.31 13.24
CA ASP A 65 5.55 -12.75 13.03
C ASP A 65 4.90 -13.41 11.81
N TRP A 66 3.57 -13.49 11.81
CA TRP A 66 2.82 -13.93 10.65
C TRP A 66 1.58 -13.07 10.45
N ARG A 67 1.14 -12.98 9.21
CA ARG A 67 -0.12 -12.32 8.83
C ARG A 67 -0.89 -13.17 7.85
N ALA A 68 -2.20 -13.26 8.07
CA ALA A 68 -3.17 -13.68 7.08
C ALA A 68 -4.19 -12.57 6.88
N GLN A 69 -4.45 -12.18 5.62
CA GLN A 69 -5.38 -11.10 5.29
C GLN A 69 -6.22 -11.49 4.09
N ILE A 70 -7.54 -11.37 4.23
CA ILE A 70 -8.50 -11.49 3.14
C ILE A 70 -9.13 -10.14 2.83
N GLN A 71 -9.54 -9.97 1.58
CA GLN A 71 -10.22 -8.78 1.08
C GLN A 71 -11.52 -9.17 0.41
N ALA A 72 -12.61 -8.47 0.75
CA ALA A 72 -13.87 -8.49 0.03
C ALA A 72 -14.07 -7.16 -0.71
N THR A 73 -14.68 -7.20 -1.90
CA THR A 73 -14.98 -6.03 -2.73
C THR A 73 -16.10 -6.35 -3.71
N ASN A 74 -16.90 -5.35 -4.10
CA ASN A 74 -17.81 -5.47 -5.24
C ASN A 74 -17.28 -4.74 -6.49
N ALA A 75 -16.14 -4.04 -6.38
CA ALA A 75 -15.59 -3.21 -7.44
C ALA A 75 -14.85 -4.02 -8.52
N LYS A 76 -15.45 -5.12 -8.98
CA LYS A 76 -14.87 -6.00 -10.00
C LYS A 76 -15.92 -6.41 -11.03
N GLY A 77 -15.41 -6.67 -12.25
CA GLY A 77 -16.27 -7.13 -13.33
C GLY A 77 -16.84 -8.54 -13.13
N PRO A 78 -17.76 -8.96 -13.98
CA PRO A 78 -18.32 -10.32 -13.95
C PRO A 78 -17.23 -11.40 -13.99
N GLY A 79 -17.34 -12.41 -13.13
CA GLY A 79 -16.38 -13.52 -13.03
C GLY A 79 -15.14 -13.24 -12.18
N GLU A 80 -14.96 -12.03 -11.68
CA GLU A 80 -13.88 -11.71 -10.74
C GLU A 80 -14.28 -12.12 -9.31
N PRO A 81 -13.34 -12.72 -8.53
CA PRO A 81 -13.66 -13.11 -7.17
C PRO A 81 -13.89 -11.88 -6.29
N THR A 82 -15.02 -11.84 -5.61
CA THR A 82 -15.37 -10.78 -4.65
C THR A 82 -14.59 -10.91 -3.33
N VAL A 83 -14.08 -12.12 -3.02
CA VAL A 83 -13.26 -12.42 -1.85
C VAL A 83 -11.95 -13.05 -2.31
N GLN A 84 -10.83 -12.57 -1.79
CA GLN A 84 -9.50 -13.12 -2.13
C GLN A 84 -8.54 -13.02 -0.96
N LEU A 85 -7.60 -13.96 -0.90
CA LEU A 85 -6.43 -13.87 -0.03
C LEU A 85 -5.51 -12.78 -0.56
N VAL A 86 -5.14 -11.80 0.25
CA VAL A 86 -4.25 -10.70 -0.16
C VAL A 86 -2.88 -10.79 0.48
N ASP A 87 -2.78 -11.11 1.75
CA ASP A 87 -1.50 -11.36 2.41
C ASP A 87 -1.54 -12.73 3.11
N LEU A 88 -0.48 -13.49 2.93
CA LEU A 88 -0.18 -14.67 3.72
C LEU A 88 1.34 -14.82 3.77
N TYR A 89 1.94 -14.42 4.88
CA TYR A 89 3.38 -14.47 5.04
C TYR A 89 3.80 -14.73 6.48
N THR A 90 5.04 -15.16 6.64
CA THR A 90 5.77 -15.15 7.90
C THR A 90 7.03 -14.32 7.77
N GLU A 91 7.44 -13.67 8.86
CA GLU A 91 8.64 -12.86 8.94
C GLU A 91 9.45 -13.24 10.17
N TRP A 92 10.66 -13.75 9.97
CA TRP A 92 11.65 -13.87 11.03
C TRP A 92 12.27 -12.51 11.30
N ARG A 93 12.24 -12.05 12.57
CA ARG A 93 12.64 -10.70 12.93
C ARG A 93 13.43 -10.59 14.22
N LYS A 94 14.22 -11.60 14.51
CA LYS A 94 15.05 -11.63 15.70
C LYS A 94 15.99 -10.41 15.80
N TYR A 95 16.51 -9.97 14.69
CA TYR A 95 17.43 -8.83 14.62
C TYR A 95 16.80 -7.68 13.82
N PRO A 96 16.79 -6.44 14.37
CA PRO A 96 16.26 -5.28 13.64
C PRO A 96 17.00 -5.03 12.32
N GLU A 97 18.29 -5.34 12.29
CA GLU A 97 19.17 -5.14 11.15
C GLU A 97 18.97 -6.15 10.03
N PHE A 98 18.36 -7.29 10.33
CA PHE A 98 18.20 -8.39 9.38
C PHE A 98 16.94 -9.20 9.67
N LYS A 99 15.96 -9.05 8.80
CA LYS A 99 14.66 -9.73 8.86
C LYS A 99 14.43 -10.46 7.55
N ILE A 100 13.77 -11.61 7.59
CA ILE A 100 13.45 -12.42 6.41
C ILE A 100 11.95 -12.63 6.36
N ARG A 101 11.31 -12.23 5.27
CA ARG A 101 9.88 -12.43 5.02
C ARG A 101 9.68 -13.39 3.85
N VAL A 102 8.76 -14.34 4.01
CA VAL A 102 8.42 -15.35 2.98
C VAL A 102 6.91 -15.47 2.88
N GLY A 103 6.39 -15.55 1.67
CA GLY A 103 4.97 -15.72 1.39
C GLY A 103 4.45 -14.76 0.35
N GLN A 104 3.17 -14.40 0.46
CA GLN A 104 2.50 -13.41 -0.38
C GLN A 104 2.34 -12.10 0.39
N PHE A 105 2.93 -11.02 -0.12
CA PHE A 105 2.94 -9.70 0.53
C PHE A 105 3.24 -8.59 -0.48
N LYS A 106 3.15 -7.34 -0.02
CA LYS A 106 3.49 -6.15 -0.82
C LYS A 106 4.95 -6.16 -1.24
N ARG A 107 5.21 -5.93 -2.54
CA ARG A 107 6.57 -5.84 -3.11
C ARG A 107 7.37 -4.70 -2.49
N ALA A 108 8.68 -4.86 -2.44
CA ALA A 108 9.65 -3.89 -1.90
C ALA A 108 9.87 -2.70 -2.85
N PHE A 109 8.81 -2.01 -3.27
CA PHE A 109 8.86 -0.94 -4.29
C PHE A 109 8.01 0.25 -3.87
N THR A 110 8.61 1.46 -3.90
CA THR A 110 8.05 2.77 -3.51
C THR A 110 7.66 2.92 -2.02
N PHE A 111 7.29 4.12 -1.59
CA PHE A 111 6.73 4.37 -0.26
C PHE A 111 5.22 4.19 -0.24
N GLU A 112 4.54 4.52 -1.33
CA GLU A 112 3.09 4.43 -1.37
C GLU A 112 2.59 2.99 -1.51
N ASN A 113 3.26 2.14 -2.28
CA ASN A 113 2.82 0.76 -2.49
C ASN A 113 2.52 0.00 -1.18
N PRO A 114 3.41 -0.02 -0.16
CA PRO A 114 3.16 -0.75 1.09
C PRO A 114 2.08 -0.10 1.98
N THR A 115 1.68 1.14 1.72
CA THR A 115 0.67 1.84 2.55
C THR A 115 -0.68 1.14 2.44
N ASN A 116 -1.39 1.01 3.57
CA ASN A 116 -2.75 0.48 3.56
C ASN A 116 -3.73 1.50 2.96
N PRO A 117 -4.72 1.08 2.15
CA PRO A 117 -5.70 1.99 1.57
C PRO A 117 -6.36 2.92 2.59
N ILE A 118 -6.73 2.40 3.77
CA ILE A 118 -7.42 3.19 4.80
C ILE A 118 -6.54 4.25 5.48
N THR A 119 -5.22 4.11 5.41
CA THR A 119 -4.28 5.09 6.00
C THR A 119 -3.71 6.05 4.97
N GLN A 120 -4.01 5.85 3.70
CA GLN A 120 -3.48 6.64 2.60
C GLN A 120 -4.05 8.06 2.57
N GLY A 121 -5.29 8.22 3.05
CA GLY A 121 -5.97 9.51 3.08
C GLY A 121 -6.58 9.96 1.74
N TRP A 122 -6.53 9.13 0.70
CA TRP A 122 -7.05 9.37 -0.66
C TRP A 122 -7.98 8.24 -1.09
N TYR A 123 -8.93 8.55 -2.00
CA TYR A 123 -9.82 7.53 -2.56
C TYR A 123 -9.07 6.45 -3.35
N SER A 124 -7.90 6.75 -3.91
CA SER A 124 -7.08 5.81 -4.69
C SER A 124 -5.60 6.10 -4.53
N TYR A 125 -4.79 5.07 -4.76
CA TYR A 125 -3.34 5.24 -4.98
C TYR A 125 -3.09 6.15 -6.17
N ALA A 126 -1.91 6.79 -6.20
CA ALA A 126 -1.52 7.61 -7.33
C ALA A 126 -1.51 6.80 -8.64
N MET A 127 -1.87 7.46 -9.76
CA MET A 127 -1.95 6.80 -11.07
C MET A 127 -0.67 6.04 -11.43
N VAL A 128 0.49 6.63 -11.16
CA VAL A 128 1.77 5.99 -11.46
C VAL A 128 2.01 4.74 -10.62
N ILE A 129 1.56 4.72 -9.37
CA ILE A 129 1.62 3.54 -8.50
C ILE A 129 0.67 2.45 -9.03
N ASN A 130 -0.55 2.80 -9.38
CA ASN A 130 -1.52 1.86 -9.94
C ASN A 130 -1.02 1.19 -11.22
N ASN A 131 -0.30 1.92 -12.07
CA ASN A 131 0.16 1.43 -13.37
C ASN A 131 1.56 0.78 -13.36
N LEU A 132 2.41 1.10 -12.37
CA LEU A 132 3.81 0.66 -12.37
C LEU A 132 4.25 -0.09 -11.10
N SER A 133 3.34 -0.42 -10.18
CA SER A 133 3.69 -1.14 -8.94
C SER A 133 2.90 -2.43 -8.73
N GLY A 134 2.28 -2.98 -9.81
CA GLY A 134 1.58 -4.25 -9.76
C GLY A 134 0.14 -4.15 -9.23
N PHE A 135 -0.56 -3.05 -9.47
CA PHE A 135 -2.01 -2.93 -9.26
C PHE A 135 -2.77 -3.27 -10.56
N GLY A 136 -3.09 -2.30 -11.39
CA GLY A 136 -3.53 -2.48 -12.77
C GLY A 136 -2.33 -2.29 -13.71
N ASP A 137 -1.32 -3.13 -13.57
CA ASP A 137 0.00 -2.91 -14.14
C ASP A 137 0.00 -2.97 -15.66
N ARG A 138 0.76 -2.07 -16.29
CA ARG A 138 0.91 -1.98 -17.75
C ARG A 138 1.42 -3.25 -18.42
N THR A 139 2.06 -4.15 -17.70
CA THR A 139 2.50 -5.45 -18.21
C THR A 139 1.38 -6.48 -18.31
N GLY A 140 0.17 -6.14 -17.86
CA GLY A 140 -0.99 -7.03 -17.89
C GLY A 140 -0.93 -8.18 -16.90
N GLU A 141 -0.08 -8.10 -15.87
CA GLU A 141 -0.13 -9.06 -14.78
C GLU A 141 -1.46 -8.94 -14.03
N LYS A 142 -1.85 -10.01 -13.36
CA LYS A 142 -3.07 -10.01 -12.55
C LYS A 142 -3.00 -8.92 -11.51
N SER A 143 -4.04 -8.08 -11.45
CA SER A 143 -4.14 -7.02 -10.45
C SER A 143 -3.92 -7.57 -9.04
N SER A 144 -2.85 -7.13 -8.41
CA SER A 144 -2.34 -7.70 -7.17
C SER A 144 -2.44 -6.76 -5.98
N GLY A 145 -2.86 -5.52 -6.20
CA GLY A 145 -2.75 -4.49 -5.18
C GLY A 145 -1.29 -4.31 -4.71
N GLY A 146 -0.33 -4.43 -5.64
CA GLY A 146 1.10 -4.29 -5.38
C GLY A 146 1.77 -5.49 -4.71
N ARG A 147 1.16 -6.68 -4.75
CA ARG A 147 1.65 -7.90 -4.06
C ARG A 147 2.19 -8.94 -5.01
N ASP A 148 2.99 -9.85 -4.44
CA ASP A 148 3.45 -11.04 -5.12
C ASP A 148 3.86 -12.11 -4.11
N ILE A 149 4.13 -13.32 -4.58
CA ILE A 149 4.69 -14.42 -3.80
C ILE A 149 6.21 -14.36 -3.92
N GLY A 150 6.92 -14.34 -2.79
CA GLY A 150 8.37 -14.24 -2.81
C GLY A 150 9.04 -14.32 -1.46
N LEU A 151 10.32 -13.99 -1.47
CA LEU A 151 11.18 -13.83 -0.30
C LEU A 151 11.75 -12.43 -0.29
N GLN A 152 11.75 -11.76 0.88
CA GLN A 152 12.33 -10.44 1.07
C GLN A 152 13.23 -10.43 2.30
N ILE A 153 14.38 -9.79 2.16
CA ILE A 153 15.28 -9.43 3.25
C ILE A 153 15.17 -7.93 3.46
N GLN A 154 15.11 -7.50 4.72
CA GLN A 154 15.03 -6.09 5.08
C GLN A 154 15.63 -5.82 6.46
N GLY A 155 16.02 -4.59 6.72
CA GLY A 155 16.58 -4.22 8.01
C GLY A 155 16.79 -2.73 8.19
N ASP A 156 17.00 -2.37 9.44
CA ASP A 156 17.23 -1.00 9.91
C ASP A 156 18.66 -0.86 10.41
N LEU A 157 19.38 0.13 9.91
CA LEU A 157 20.80 0.35 10.16
C LEU A 157 21.07 1.76 10.65
N LEU A 158 22.28 1.97 11.17
CA LEU A 158 22.81 3.28 11.54
C LEU A 158 21.91 4.05 12.51
N LYS A 159 21.99 3.71 13.80
CA LYS A 159 21.28 4.45 14.84
C LYS A 159 21.98 5.77 15.19
N ASN A 160 21.19 6.83 15.37
CA ASN A 160 21.67 8.08 15.93
C ASN A 160 21.78 7.99 17.47
N VAL A 161 22.24 9.07 18.10
CA VAL A 161 22.42 9.14 19.56
C VAL A 161 21.12 8.92 20.38
N SER A 162 19.95 9.19 19.77
CA SER A 162 18.64 8.94 20.39
C SER A 162 18.07 7.53 20.08
N GLY A 163 18.84 6.67 19.42
CA GLY A 163 18.44 5.29 19.09
C GLY A 163 17.54 5.19 17.86
N ARG A 164 17.26 6.31 17.15
CA ARG A 164 16.44 6.30 15.90
C ARG A 164 17.27 5.77 14.74
N ASN A 165 16.68 4.86 13.95
CA ASN A 165 17.30 4.34 12.74
C ASN A 165 17.42 5.44 11.68
N LEU A 166 18.57 5.50 10.99
CA LEU A 166 18.88 6.49 9.96
C LEU A 166 18.82 5.93 8.54
N LEU A 167 18.89 4.61 8.41
CA LEU A 167 18.94 3.91 7.13
C LEU A 167 18.06 2.67 7.19
N HIS A 168 17.26 2.44 6.14
CA HIS A 168 16.55 1.20 5.92
C HIS A 168 16.88 0.64 4.56
N TYR A 169 17.00 -0.67 4.45
CA TYR A 169 17.13 -1.40 3.20
C TYR A 169 16.12 -2.52 3.09
N GLN A 170 15.72 -2.84 1.86
CA GLN A 170 14.92 -4.01 1.54
C GLN A 170 15.27 -4.52 0.15
N VAL A 171 15.29 -5.84 -0.02
CA VAL A 171 15.44 -6.50 -1.32
C VAL A 171 14.69 -7.81 -1.30
N GLY A 172 13.99 -8.13 -2.37
CA GLY A 172 13.22 -9.36 -2.48
C GLY A 172 13.30 -9.97 -3.87
N VAL A 173 13.05 -11.27 -3.92
CA VAL A 173 12.88 -12.08 -5.13
C VAL A 173 11.46 -12.56 -5.16
N TYR A 174 10.75 -12.32 -6.27
CA TYR A 174 9.32 -12.57 -6.43
C TYR A 174 9.04 -13.36 -7.70
N ASN A 175 7.91 -14.06 -7.76
CA ASN A 175 7.52 -14.81 -8.94
C ASN A 175 7.24 -13.93 -10.18
N GLY A 176 6.82 -12.67 -9.99
CA GLY A 176 6.52 -11.77 -11.11
C GLY A 176 5.12 -11.91 -11.71
N GLU A 177 4.30 -12.81 -11.20
CA GLU A 177 2.97 -13.14 -11.73
C GLU A 177 1.80 -12.45 -11.00
N GLY A 178 2.09 -11.82 -9.85
CA GLY A 178 1.10 -11.17 -9.01
C GLY A 178 0.42 -12.10 -8.02
N ILE A 179 -0.71 -11.62 -7.48
CA ILE A 179 -1.40 -12.26 -6.36
C ILE A 179 -2.04 -13.60 -6.73
N ASN A 180 -1.94 -14.60 -5.82
CA ASN A 180 -2.61 -15.90 -5.94
C ASN A 180 -2.36 -16.61 -7.27
N THR A 181 -1.18 -16.41 -7.85
CA THR A 181 -0.82 -16.95 -9.16
C THR A 181 0.46 -17.78 -9.04
N LYS A 182 0.43 -19.00 -9.59
CA LYS A 182 1.63 -19.82 -9.72
C LYS A 182 2.59 -19.17 -10.71
N ASP A 183 3.86 -19.37 -10.47
CA ASP A 183 4.90 -19.07 -11.44
C ASP A 183 4.67 -19.87 -12.74
N LYS A 184 4.65 -19.20 -13.86
CA LYS A 184 4.33 -19.76 -15.16
C LYS A 184 5.54 -19.90 -16.09
N ASP A 185 6.54 -19.04 -15.88
CA ASP A 185 7.67 -18.91 -16.80
C ASP A 185 9.05 -19.12 -16.14
N ASN A 186 9.07 -19.45 -14.84
CA ASN A 186 10.27 -19.62 -14.01
C ASN A 186 11.18 -18.38 -13.92
N ARG A 187 10.72 -17.24 -14.42
CA ARG A 187 11.43 -15.97 -14.29
C ARG A 187 11.12 -15.33 -12.95
N LYS A 188 12.04 -14.51 -12.47
CA LYS A 188 11.87 -13.84 -11.18
C LYS A 188 12.05 -12.34 -11.34
N ASP A 189 11.27 -11.62 -10.56
CA ASP A 189 11.46 -10.20 -10.35
C ASP A 189 12.36 -9.99 -9.13
N ILE A 190 13.40 -9.17 -9.27
CA ILE A 190 14.23 -8.70 -8.16
C ILE A 190 13.84 -7.25 -7.91
N ILE A 191 13.39 -6.97 -6.71
CA ILE A 191 12.87 -5.66 -6.33
C ILE A 191 13.49 -5.26 -5.01
N GLY A 192 13.97 -4.01 -4.91
CA GLY A 192 14.53 -3.53 -3.66
C GLY A 192 14.56 -2.01 -3.57
N GLY A 193 14.88 -1.52 -2.39
CA GLY A 193 14.99 -0.11 -2.10
C GLY A 193 15.86 0.17 -0.89
N LEU A 194 16.37 1.37 -0.88
CA LEU A 194 17.17 1.94 0.20
C LEU A 194 16.68 3.35 0.47
N TRP A 195 16.52 3.71 1.76
CA TRP A 195 16.16 5.06 2.14
C TRP A 195 16.85 5.52 3.42
N VAL A 196 17.11 6.82 3.46
CA VAL A 196 17.64 7.50 4.62
C VAL A 196 16.54 8.24 5.37
N MET A 197 16.69 8.35 6.69
CA MET A 197 15.78 9.03 7.60
C MET A 197 16.54 10.11 8.39
N PRO A 198 16.91 11.25 7.74
CA PRO A 198 17.80 12.23 8.33
C PRO A 198 17.23 12.94 9.55
N ILE A 199 15.94 13.24 9.52
CA ILE A 199 15.19 13.81 10.64
C ILE A 199 13.94 12.96 10.92
N GLU A 200 13.33 13.17 12.07
CA GLU A 200 12.10 12.49 12.44
C GLU A 200 10.97 12.87 11.48
N GLY A 201 10.24 11.86 11.01
CA GLY A 201 9.16 12.00 10.03
C GLY A 201 9.62 12.05 8.57
N LEU A 202 10.87 12.38 8.25
CA LEU A 202 11.37 12.46 6.88
C LEU A 202 12.08 11.17 6.46
N ARG A 203 11.70 10.62 5.31
CA ARG A 203 12.42 9.56 4.62
C ARG A 203 12.60 9.91 3.15
N ILE A 204 13.75 9.61 2.61
CA ILE A 204 14.12 9.84 1.20
C ILE A 204 14.78 8.58 0.68
N GLY A 205 14.33 8.04 -0.42
CA GLY A 205 14.81 6.76 -0.93
C GLY A 205 14.73 6.58 -2.42
N ALA A 206 15.39 5.51 -2.85
CA ALA A 206 15.39 5.04 -4.22
C ALA A 206 15.08 3.53 -4.24
N PHE A 207 14.41 3.11 -5.31
CA PHE A 207 13.97 1.74 -5.52
C PHE A 207 14.31 1.28 -6.92
N GLY A 208 14.62 -0.01 -7.05
CA GLY A 208 14.84 -0.67 -8.33
C GLY A 208 13.98 -1.92 -8.44
N TRP A 209 13.61 -2.22 -9.67
CA TRP A 209 12.90 -3.43 -10.05
C TRP A 209 13.46 -3.91 -11.39
N THR A 210 13.97 -5.12 -11.41
CA THR A 210 14.34 -5.81 -12.64
C THR A 210 13.65 -7.16 -12.70
N GLY A 211 13.17 -7.53 -13.86
CA GLY A 211 12.47 -8.78 -14.09
C GLY A 211 12.11 -8.94 -15.55
N SER A 212 11.39 -9.99 -15.83
CA SER A 212 10.85 -10.24 -17.17
C SER A 212 9.62 -11.11 -17.08
N ARG A 213 8.78 -11.06 -18.10
CA ARG A 213 7.58 -11.87 -18.20
C ARG A 213 7.48 -12.47 -19.59
N ASP A 214 7.12 -13.75 -19.66
CA ASP A 214 6.99 -14.46 -20.93
C ASP A 214 5.92 -13.82 -21.82
N GLY A 215 6.22 -13.66 -23.11
CA GLY A 215 5.34 -12.96 -24.06
C GLY A 215 5.30 -11.43 -23.92
N ILE A 216 5.84 -10.84 -22.85
CA ILE A 216 5.85 -9.39 -22.59
C ILE A 216 7.27 -8.81 -22.69
N GLY A 217 8.30 -9.56 -22.27
CA GLY A 217 9.69 -9.12 -22.24
C GLY A 217 10.10 -8.51 -20.88
N GLU A 218 11.06 -7.60 -20.89
CA GLU A 218 11.65 -7.03 -19.69
C GLU A 218 10.70 -6.10 -18.91
N LYS A 219 10.83 -6.08 -17.59
CA LYS A 219 10.16 -5.17 -16.64
C LYS A 219 11.22 -4.47 -15.80
N ASN A 220 11.91 -3.47 -16.33
CA ASN A 220 12.90 -2.72 -15.59
C ASN A 220 12.30 -1.38 -15.13
N ARG A 221 12.37 -1.11 -13.83
CA ARG A 221 11.77 0.09 -13.23
C ARG A 221 12.69 0.69 -12.18
N TYR A 222 12.58 1.98 -11.97
CA TYR A 222 13.12 2.63 -10.80
C TYR A 222 12.14 3.66 -10.25
N ALA A 223 12.27 3.95 -8.98
CA ALA A 223 11.49 4.99 -8.31
C ALA A 223 12.39 5.84 -7.42
N LEU A 224 12.07 7.12 -7.34
CA LEU A 224 12.62 8.07 -6.37
C LEU A 224 11.47 8.56 -5.50
N SER A 225 11.64 8.50 -4.20
CA SER A 225 10.56 8.73 -3.24
C SER A 225 11.04 9.62 -2.10
N ALA A 226 10.22 10.61 -1.73
CA ALA A 226 10.40 11.40 -0.52
C ALA A 226 9.07 11.53 0.21
N GLU A 227 9.12 11.38 1.53
CA GLU A 227 7.94 11.49 2.39
C GLU A 227 8.32 12.16 3.71
N TYR A 228 7.45 13.07 4.15
CA TYR A 228 7.42 13.59 5.50
C TYR A 228 6.07 13.24 6.13
N ASP A 229 6.10 12.51 7.23
CA ASP A 229 4.90 12.09 7.97
C ASP A 229 5.15 12.26 9.47
N LYS A 230 4.61 13.32 10.03
CA LYS A 230 4.71 13.64 11.45
C LYS A 230 3.63 14.65 11.87
N ASP A 231 3.13 14.52 13.10
CA ASP A 231 2.21 15.46 13.76
C ASP A 231 0.94 15.76 12.92
N GLU A 232 0.39 14.74 12.26
CA GLU A 232 -0.77 14.81 11.35
C GLU A 232 -0.49 15.51 10.00
N TYR A 233 0.77 15.93 9.75
CA TYR A 233 1.21 16.42 8.45
C TYR A 233 1.76 15.26 7.64
N THR A 234 1.24 15.06 6.43
CA THR A 234 1.79 14.09 5.49
C THR A 234 2.06 14.78 4.16
N PHE A 235 3.30 14.75 3.73
CA PHE A 235 3.71 15.19 2.39
C PHE A 235 4.45 14.04 1.72
N ARG A 236 4.09 13.73 0.47
CA ARG A 236 4.78 12.68 -0.29
C ARG A 236 4.91 13.08 -1.75
N THR A 237 6.03 12.73 -2.33
CA THR A 237 6.27 12.79 -3.77
C THR A 237 7.04 11.55 -4.20
N GLU A 238 6.63 10.99 -5.33
CA GLU A 238 7.33 9.86 -5.94
C GLU A 238 7.35 10.03 -7.46
N TYR A 239 8.50 9.75 -8.06
CA TYR A 239 8.67 9.60 -9.50
C TYR A 239 8.98 8.14 -9.82
N LEU A 240 8.28 7.57 -10.80
CA LEU A 240 8.53 6.22 -11.27
C LEU A 240 8.79 6.23 -12.77
N HIS A 241 9.76 5.44 -13.18
CA HIS A 241 10.07 5.13 -14.57
C HIS A 241 9.99 3.64 -14.81
N SER A 242 9.40 3.24 -15.93
CA SER A 242 9.36 1.86 -16.41
C SER A 242 9.94 1.77 -17.81
N GLN A 243 10.80 0.79 -18.01
CA GLN A 243 11.29 0.35 -19.32
C GLN A 243 10.90 -1.12 -19.49
N GLY A 244 10.53 -1.50 -20.71
CA GLY A 244 10.03 -2.81 -21.04
C GLY A 244 8.60 -2.74 -21.57
N MET A 245 8.20 -3.76 -22.31
CA MET A 245 6.95 -3.76 -23.06
C MET A 245 5.71 -3.71 -22.18
N GLY A 246 4.69 -3.00 -22.62
CA GLY A 246 3.35 -3.12 -22.09
C GLY A 246 2.61 -4.31 -22.73
N ALA A 247 1.58 -4.81 -22.06
CA ALA A 247 0.71 -5.87 -22.59
C ALA A 247 0.00 -5.45 -23.88
N ASN A 248 -0.10 -4.16 -24.13
CA ASN A 248 -0.66 -3.59 -25.38
C ASN A 248 0.48 -2.97 -26.18
N ALA A 249 0.68 -3.42 -27.41
CA ALA A 249 1.72 -2.93 -28.33
C ALA A 249 1.65 -1.41 -28.57
N THR A 250 0.46 -0.78 -28.41
CA THR A 250 0.30 0.68 -28.55
C THR A 250 0.92 1.47 -27.40
N LEU A 251 1.22 0.83 -26.26
CA LEU A 251 1.76 1.51 -25.07
C LEU A 251 3.26 1.79 -25.15
N GLY A 252 3.96 1.30 -26.19
CA GLY A 252 5.41 1.49 -26.31
C GLY A 252 6.23 0.86 -25.18
N ASN A 253 7.55 1.08 -25.23
CA ASN A 253 8.51 0.42 -24.33
C ASN A 253 8.81 1.19 -23.04
N LYS A 254 8.32 2.40 -22.88
CA LYS A 254 8.63 3.26 -21.73
C LYS A 254 7.35 3.90 -21.21
N ALA A 255 7.29 4.01 -19.88
CA ALA A 255 6.26 4.78 -19.21
C ALA A 255 6.88 5.49 -18.02
N ASP A 256 6.29 6.59 -17.61
CA ASP A 256 6.65 7.25 -16.37
C ASP A 256 5.50 8.05 -15.78
N GLY A 257 5.72 8.54 -14.58
CA GLY A 257 4.79 9.43 -13.92
C GLY A 257 5.31 9.87 -12.57
N TRP A 258 4.65 10.83 -12.01
CA TRP A 258 4.97 11.34 -10.71
C TRP A 258 3.75 11.97 -10.06
N TYR A 259 3.82 12.15 -8.78
CA TYR A 259 2.84 12.89 -8.02
C TYR A 259 3.49 13.64 -6.87
N VAL A 260 2.78 14.63 -6.38
CA VAL A 260 3.03 15.29 -5.11
C VAL A 260 1.70 15.49 -4.40
N PHE A 261 1.66 15.22 -3.11
CA PHE A 261 0.50 15.56 -2.30
C PHE A 261 0.89 16.09 -0.92
N GLY A 262 -0.06 16.80 -0.32
CA GLY A 262 -0.02 17.20 1.07
C GLY A 262 -1.36 16.95 1.74
N ILE A 263 -1.31 16.53 3.00
CA ILE A 263 -2.42 16.43 3.93
C ILE A 263 -2.01 17.23 5.17
N VAL A 264 -2.82 18.20 5.56
CA VAL A 264 -2.51 19.10 6.67
C VAL A 264 -3.69 19.22 7.64
N PRO A 265 -3.48 19.24 8.96
CA PRO A 265 -4.53 19.42 9.92
C PRO A 265 -5.04 20.88 9.89
N VAL A 266 -6.34 21.05 9.61
CA VAL A 266 -7.06 22.30 9.81
C VAL A 266 -7.56 22.39 11.25
N ILE A 267 -8.08 21.25 11.75
CA ILE A 267 -8.44 21.05 13.14
C ILE A 267 -7.80 19.71 13.55
N LYS A 268 -6.83 19.77 14.47
CA LYS A 268 -6.11 18.59 14.92
C LYS A 268 -7.06 17.45 15.28
N SER A 269 -6.72 16.25 14.84
CA SER A 269 -7.46 14.99 15.07
C SER A 269 -8.91 15.00 14.59
N LYS A 270 -9.35 16.02 13.83
CA LYS A 270 -10.74 16.14 13.41
C LYS A 270 -10.94 16.48 11.94
N LEU A 271 -10.20 17.45 11.40
CA LEU A 271 -10.39 17.90 10.02
C LEU A 271 -9.03 18.15 9.37
N HIS A 272 -8.73 17.41 8.32
CA HIS A 272 -7.55 17.63 7.51
C HIS A 272 -7.95 18.10 6.11
N ALA A 273 -7.26 19.11 5.59
CA ALA A 273 -7.32 19.48 4.19
C ALA A 273 -6.25 18.74 3.41
N LYS A 274 -6.51 18.45 2.14
CA LYS A 274 -5.59 17.73 1.27
C LYS A 274 -5.62 18.25 -0.15
N ALA A 275 -4.46 18.19 -0.81
CA ALA A 275 -4.31 18.46 -2.24
C ALA A 275 -3.30 17.51 -2.86
N ARG A 276 -3.55 17.06 -4.09
CA ARG A 276 -2.66 16.21 -4.88
C ARG A 276 -2.62 16.66 -6.32
N TYR A 277 -1.41 16.71 -6.88
CA TYR A 277 -1.17 16.75 -8.31
C TYR A 277 -0.53 15.44 -8.73
N GLN A 278 -0.98 14.88 -9.85
CA GLN A 278 -0.40 13.66 -10.39
C GLN A 278 -0.45 13.62 -11.92
N THR A 279 0.54 12.98 -12.51
CA THR A 279 0.59 12.73 -13.94
C THR A 279 1.17 11.35 -14.22
N TYR A 280 0.66 10.71 -15.28
CA TYR A 280 1.13 9.44 -15.78
C TYR A 280 1.18 9.48 -17.31
N ARG A 281 2.26 8.98 -17.89
CA ARG A 281 2.47 8.91 -19.35
C ARG A 281 2.77 7.46 -19.72
N ASP A 282 1.84 6.84 -20.42
CA ASP A 282 1.91 5.42 -20.78
C ASP A 282 2.95 5.10 -21.87
N ASN A 283 3.48 6.13 -22.55
CA ASN A 283 4.52 6.05 -23.58
C ASN A 283 5.65 7.09 -23.40
N LYS A 284 5.68 7.80 -22.26
CA LYS A 284 6.56 8.95 -21.95
C LYS A 284 6.27 10.22 -22.77
N GLU A 285 5.30 10.22 -23.64
CA GLU A 285 4.94 11.39 -24.44
C GLU A 285 3.76 12.16 -23.81
N TRP A 286 3.78 13.47 -23.96
CA TRP A 286 2.72 14.32 -23.41
C TRP A 286 1.41 14.21 -24.16
N ASN A 287 1.43 13.75 -25.42
CA ASN A 287 0.24 13.52 -26.23
C ASN A 287 -0.67 12.41 -25.67
N ARG A 288 -0.14 11.57 -24.76
CA ARG A 288 -0.90 10.52 -24.07
C ARG A 288 -0.86 10.67 -22.55
N ALA A 289 -0.50 11.84 -22.06
CA ALA A 289 -0.46 12.07 -20.62
C ALA A 289 -1.87 12.11 -20.03
N LYS A 290 -2.03 11.48 -18.86
CA LYS A 290 -3.16 11.68 -17.97
C LYS A 290 -2.69 12.48 -16.78
N THR A 291 -3.30 13.64 -16.56
CA THR A 291 -2.96 14.56 -15.46
C THR A 291 -4.20 14.79 -14.60
N MET A 292 -4.02 14.88 -13.30
CA MET A 292 -5.12 15.08 -12.36
C MET A 292 -4.73 16.05 -11.25
N TYR A 293 -5.62 16.96 -10.96
CA TYR A 293 -5.57 17.91 -9.82
C TYR A 293 -6.67 17.52 -8.85
N GLU A 294 -6.34 17.30 -7.61
CA GLU A 294 -7.28 16.84 -6.60
C GLU A 294 -7.19 17.72 -5.36
N ILE A 295 -8.35 18.03 -4.81
CA ILE A 295 -8.49 18.67 -3.52
C ILE A 295 -9.53 17.92 -2.70
N GLY A 296 -9.46 18.03 -1.39
CA GLY A 296 -10.43 17.36 -0.54
C GLY A 296 -10.21 17.58 0.93
N VAL A 297 -10.99 16.88 1.71
CA VAL A 297 -10.91 16.89 3.17
C VAL A 297 -11.07 15.47 3.73
N ASN A 298 -10.44 15.23 4.87
CA ASN A 298 -10.66 14.04 5.69
C ASN A 298 -11.26 14.51 7.02
N TYR A 299 -12.47 14.06 7.33
CA TYR A 299 -13.14 14.37 8.58
C TYR A 299 -13.21 13.15 9.48
N TYR A 300 -12.65 13.22 10.67
CA TYR A 300 -12.61 12.14 11.65
C TYR A 300 -13.74 12.31 12.67
N PHE A 301 -14.77 11.49 12.57
CA PHE A 301 -15.82 11.41 13.62
C PHE A 301 -15.24 10.84 14.90
N THR A 302 -14.43 9.80 14.76
CA THR A 302 -13.65 9.14 15.80
C THR A 302 -12.32 8.65 15.21
N LYS A 303 -11.40 8.14 16.03
CA LYS A 303 -10.17 7.50 15.54
C LYS A 303 -10.44 6.30 14.60
N ASN A 304 -11.64 5.73 14.64
CA ASN A 304 -12.03 4.53 13.90
C ASN A 304 -13.05 4.79 12.79
N LEU A 305 -13.60 6.01 12.68
CA LEU A 305 -14.59 6.37 11.66
C LEU A 305 -14.23 7.71 11.05
N GLN A 306 -14.01 7.73 9.75
CA GLN A 306 -13.66 8.92 8.98
C GLN A 306 -14.48 9.02 7.68
N LEU A 307 -14.71 10.25 7.24
CA LEU A 307 -15.27 10.59 5.93
C LEU A 307 -14.18 11.27 5.10
N ASN A 308 -13.92 10.75 3.91
CA ASN A 308 -13.08 11.36 2.89
C ASN A 308 -13.97 11.97 1.82
N LEU A 309 -13.76 13.23 1.50
CA LEU A 309 -14.41 13.91 0.39
C LEU A 309 -13.35 14.46 -0.55
N GLU A 310 -13.50 14.20 -1.84
CA GLU A 310 -12.53 14.58 -2.85
C GLU A 310 -13.21 15.07 -4.12
N TYR A 311 -12.60 16.10 -4.71
CA TYR A 311 -12.88 16.54 -6.06
C TYR A 311 -11.61 16.47 -6.89
N GLY A 312 -11.71 15.89 -8.08
CA GLY A 312 -10.62 15.77 -9.05
C GLY A 312 -10.99 16.40 -10.39
N ARG A 313 -10.06 17.17 -10.96
CA ARG A 313 -10.11 17.60 -12.35
C ARG A 313 -9.09 16.82 -13.15
N VAL A 314 -9.56 16.05 -14.11
CA VAL A 314 -8.74 15.16 -14.96
C VAL A 314 -8.59 15.75 -16.34
N ASN A 315 -7.36 15.67 -16.90
CA ASN A 315 -7.06 15.82 -18.32
C ASN A 315 -6.46 14.51 -18.81
N ASP A 316 -7.21 13.75 -19.60
CA ASP A 316 -6.86 12.41 -20.08
C ASP A 316 -6.67 12.42 -21.60
N ARG A 317 -5.44 12.63 -22.05
CA ARG A 317 -5.08 12.67 -23.46
C ARG A 317 -5.01 11.28 -24.13
N THR A 318 -5.31 10.22 -23.39
CA THR A 318 -5.48 8.88 -23.99
C THR A 318 -6.84 8.72 -24.68
N ILE A 319 -7.81 9.62 -24.40
CA ILE A 319 -9.11 9.67 -25.05
C ILE A 319 -8.92 10.21 -26.48
N ALA A 320 -9.47 9.52 -27.47
CA ALA A 320 -9.26 9.86 -28.87
C ALA A 320 -9.80 11.24 -29.29
N ASN A 321 -10.93 11.67 -28.69
CA ASN A 321 -11.51 12.99 -28.96
C ASN A 321 -10.94 14.04 -28.00
N PRO A 322 -10.19 15.05 -28.49
CA PRO A 322 -9.59 16.10 -27.66
C PRO A 322 -10.59 16.91 -26.83
N ASP A 323 -11.79 17.14 -27.32
CA ASP A 323 -12.84 17.90 -26.65
C ASP A 323 -13.32 17.19 -25.36
N LYS A 324 -13.03 15.88 -25.24
CA LYS A 324 -13.43 14.99 -24.14
C LYS A 324 -12.29 14.64 -23.18
N HIS A 325 -11.12 15.22 -23.37
CA HIS A 325 -9.97 15.00 -22.49
C HIS A 325 -10.24 15.43 -21.04
N ASN A 326 -11.10 16.44 -20.84
CA ASN A 326 -11.31 17.05 -19.55
C ASN A 326 -12.61 16.57 -18.92
N TYR A 327 -12.52 16.00 -17.72
CA TYR A 327 -13.68 15.58 -16.94
C TYR A 327 -13.46 15.79 -15.44
N ASN A 328 -14.54 15.68 -14.69
CA ASN A 328 -14.53 15.82 -13.23
C ASN A 328 -14.76 14.49 -12.54
N LEU A 329 -14.21 14.36 -11.36
CA LEU A 329 -14.44 13.24 -10.47
C LEU A 329 -14.80 13.78 -9.10
N VAL A 330 -15.82 13.20 -8.47
CA VAL A 330 -16.17 13.43 -7.08
C VAL A 330 -16.18 12.09 -6.38
N ASP A 331 -15.53 12.03 -5.23
CA ASP A 331 -15.48 10.83 -4.40
C ASP A 331 -15.88 11.16 -2.96
N ALA A 332 -16.78 10.36 -2.42
CA ALA A 332 -17.16 10.41 -1.02
C ALA A 332 -17.01 9.02 -0.43
N GLN A 333 -16.13 8.87 0.55
CA GLN A 333 -15.80 7.57 1.11
C GLN A 333 -15.90 7.59 2.63
N LEU A 334 -16.69 6.64 3.17
CA LEU A 334 -16.80 6.39 4.59
C LEU A 334 -15.95 5.18 4.96
N ASP A 335 -14.97 5.42 5.82
CA ASP A 335 -14.01 4.42 6.26
C ASP A 335 -14.22 4.11 7.73
N PHE A 336 -14.28 2.83 8.09
CA PHE A 336 -14.32 2.42 9.49
C PHE A 336 -13.37 1.27 9.78
N ARG A 337 -12.79 1.27 10.99
CA ARG A 337 -11.83 0.30 11.51
C ARG A 337 -12.40 -0.42 12.73
N PHE A 338 -12.08 -1.69 12.89
CA PHE A 338 -12.47 -2.51 14.04
C PHE A 338 -11.34 -3.44 14.50
#